data_d0a97e9b5028c87389b160883f88412d
#
_entry.id   d0a97e9b5028c87389b160883f88412d
#
_cell.length_a   1.000
_cell.length_b   1.000
_cell.length_c   1.000
_cell.angle_alpha   90.00
_cell.angle_beta   90.00
_cell.angle_gamma   90.00
#
_symmetry.space_group_name_H-M   'P 1'
#
loop_
_entity.id
_entity.type
_entity.pdbx_description
1 polymer ?
#
loop_
_entity_poly.entity_id
_entity_poly.type
_entity_poly.pdbx_seq_one_letter_code
_entity_poly.pdbx_strand_id
1 'polypeptide(L)'
;MTTRRGFRYDAGSSRLEVIVDGTVVARFNNVSPHLVLSSALEVGSGGTGVASLDDHYVLLGSGTDAITPVTPGASGLVLTSNGTSADPTFQAAATASAGFTMAIS
;
A
#
# COMPACT_ATOMS: atom_id res chain seq x y z
N MET A 1 19.98 26.74 20.96
CA MET A 1 20.52 25.51 20.40
C MET A 1 20.12 25.35 18.93
N THR A 2 21.05 25.05 18.10
CA THR A 2 20.80 24.90 16.66
C THR A 2 20.27 23.49 16.40
N THR A 3 19.12 23.40 15.74
CA THR A 3 18.56 22.11 15.32
C THR A 3 19.39 21.56 14.15
N ARG A 4 19.75 20.29 14.22
CA ARG A 4 20.54 19.65 13.15
C ARG A 4 19.70 19.48 11.89
N ARG A 5 20.32 19.80 10.77
CA ARG A 5 19.72 19.63 9.45
C ARG A 5 20.84 19.39 8.43
N GLY A 6 20.50 18.71 7.35
CA GLY A 6 21.41 18.42 6.24
C GLY A 6 21.73 16.96 6.10
N PHE A 7 22.86 16.66 5.48
CA PHE A 7 23.31 15.31 5.22
C PHE A 7 24.40 14.91 6.21
N ARG A 8 24.35 13.66 6.66
CA ARG A 8 25.37 13.10 7.53
C ARG A 8 25.72 11.69 7.08
N TYR A 9 27.02 11.40 6.94
CA TYR A 9 27.48 10.04 6.76
C TYR A 9 27.74 9.42 8.13
N ASP A 10 27.05 8.32 8.41
CA ASP A 10 27.26 7.55 9.64
C ASP A 10 28.18 6.38 9.33
N ALA A 11 29.47 6.54 9.68
CA ALA A 11 30.49 5.54 9.41
C ALA A 11 30.26 4.23 10.16
N GLY A 12 29.64 4.29 11.36
CA GLY A 12 29.35 3.11 12.15
C GLY A 12 28.32 2.20 11.52
N SER A 13 27.37 2.78 10.81
CA SER A 13 26.29 2.05 10.12
C SER A 13 26.50 2.04 8.61
N SER A 14 27.54 2.70 8.10
CA SER A 14 27.83 2.80 6.67
C SER A 14 26.62 3.28 5.86
N ARG A 15 26.03 4.38 6.28
CA ARG A 15 24.84 4.93 5.63
C ARG A 15 24.90 6.45 5.56
N LEU A 16 24.27 7.00 4.52
CA LEU A 16 24.06 8.43 4.38
C LEU A 16 22.67 8.78 4.91
N GLU A 17 22.60 9.78 5.78
CA GLU A 17 21.36 10.19 6.42
C GLU A 17 20.98 11.60 6.00
N VAL A 18 19.68 11.84 5.81
CA VAL A 18 19.10 13.17 5.64
C VAL A 18 18.43 13.54 6.95
N ILE A 19 18.84 14.68 7.53
CA ILE A 19 18.37 15.12 8.85
C ILE A 19 17.63 16.44 8.69
N VAL A 20 16.41 16.48 9.22
CA VAL A 20 15.58 17.68 9.30
C VAL A 20 15.18 17.88 10.75
N ASP A 21 15.52 19.03 11.29
CA ASP A 21 15.21 19.40 12.68
C ASP A 21 15.60 18.30 13.69
N GLY A 22 16.80 17.76 13.52
CA GLY A 22 17.34 16.76 14.42
C GLY A 22 16.83 15.34 14.19
N THR A 23 15.89 15.14 13.27
CA THR A 23 15.29 13.84 12.97
C THR A 23 15.83 13.31 11.66
N VAL A 24 16.23 12.03 11.63
CA VAL A 24 16.59 11.35 10.39
C VAL A 24 15.31 11.01 9.65
N VAL A 25 15.08 11.68 8.51
CA VAL A 25 13.86 11.50 7.71
C VAL A 25 14.07 10.52 6.56
N ALA A 26 15.31 10.34 6.12
CA ALA A 26 15.65 9.39 5.06
C ALA A 26 17.09 8.93 5.23
N ARG A 27 17.39 7.73 4.72
CA ARG A 27 18.75 7.20 4.71
C ARG A 27 18.96 6.25 3.55
N PHE A 28 20.20 6.23 3.06
CA PHE A 28 20.63 5.30 2.02
C PHE A 28 21.57 4.28 2.68
N ASN A 29 21.22 3.03 2.61
CA ASN A 29 22.00 1.92 3.20
C ASN A 29 22.85 1.25 2.13
N ASN A 30 24.05 0.79 2.52
CA ASN A 30 24.91 0.06 1.62
C ASN A 30 24.85 -1.46 1.79
N VAL A 31 24.47 -1.94 2.98
CA VAL A 31 24.39 -3.38 3.25
C VAL A 31 23.24 -4.02 2.48
N SER A 32 22.14 -3.33 2.40
CA SER A 32 21.00 -3.69 1.58
C SER A 32 20.62 -2.41 0.83
N PRO A 33 21.24 -2.16 -0.35
CA PRO A 33 21.18 -0.84 -0.98
C PRO A 33 19.74 -0.44 -1.30
N HIS A 34 19.19 0.44 -0.51
CA HIS A 34 17.85 0.98 -0.71
C HIS A 34 17.68 2.30 0.04
N LEU A 35 16.70 3.06 -0.37
CA LEU A 35 16.26 4.26 0.31
C LEU A 35 15.29 3.87 1.41
N VAL A 36 15.57 4.31 2.63
CA VAL A 36 14.68 4.11 3.79
C VAL A 36 14.14 5.47 4.20
N LEU A 37 12.83 5.61 4.25
CA LEU A 37 12.15 6.81 4.74
C LEU A 37 11.65 6.56 6.16
N SER A 38 11.58 7.61 6.96
CA SER A 38 11.08 7.50 8.33
C SER A 38 9.56 7.30 8.40
N SER A 39 8.87 7.59 7.30
CA SER A 39 7.43 7.37 7.16
C SER A 39 7.12 6.90 5.74
N ALA A 40 5.92 6.37 5.53
CA ALA A 40 5.49 5.94 4.21
C ALA A 40 5.50 7.10 3.22
N LEU A 41 5.89 6.83 1.98
CA LEU A 41 5.80 7.82 0.91
C LEU A 41 4.33 8.00 0.52
N GLU A 42 3.87 9.24 0.57
CA GLU A 42 2.48 9.59 0.28
C GLU A 42 2.11 9.31 -1.18
N VAL A 43 0.82 9.07 -1.42
CA VAL A 43 0.26 8.83 -2.76
C VAL A 43 0.56 10.01 -3.69
N GLY A 44 0.43 11.24 -3.20
CA GLY A 44 0.74 12.43 -3.99
C GLY A 44 2.20 12.52 -4.44
N SER A 45 3.10 11.80 -3.80
CA SER A 45 4.51 11.71 -4.15
C SER A 45 4.88 10.41 -4.85
N GLY A 46 3.89 9.66 -5.30
CA GLY A 46 4.10 8.39 -6.01
C GLY A 46 4.22 7.15 -5.12
N GLY A 47 3.96 7.29 -3.83
CA GLY A 47 3.96 6.19 -2.90
C GLY A 47 2.58 5.57 -2.71
N THR A 48 2.46 4.68 -1.75
CA THR A 48 1.20 4.03 -1.38
C THR A 48 0.53 4.68 -0.18
N GLY A 49 1.26 5.51 0.56
CA GLY A 49 0.77 6.13 1.79
C GLY A 49 0.76 5.20 3.00
N VAL A 50 1.16 3.94 2.82
CA VAL A 50 1.22 2.97 3.92
C VAL A 50 2.62 2.38 4.04
N ALA A 51 3.02 2.04 5.27
CA ALA A 51 4.35 1.52 5.56
C ALA A 51 4.45 -0.01 5.35
N SER A 52 3.33 -0.70 5.29
CA SER A 52 3.29 -2.15 5.08
C SER A 52 2.06 -2.52 4.26
N LEU A 53 2.16 -3.63 3.57
CA LEU A 53 1.06 -4.20 2.78
C LEU A 53 0.88 -5.63 3.29
N ASP A 54 -0.35 -5.96 3.66
CA ASP A 54 -0.66 -7.30 4.11
C ASP A 54 -0.67 -8.27 2.94
N ASP A 55 -0.23 -9.48 3.21
CA ASP A 55 -0.09 -10.52 2.19
C ASP A 55 -1.47 -10.95 1.68
N HIS A 56 -1.56 -11.19 0.38
CA HIS A 56 -2.77 -11.64 -0.33
C HIS A 56 -3.91 -10.63 -0.40
N TYR A 57 -3.74 -9.40 0.07
CA TYR A 57 -4.77 -8.37 -0.04
C TYR A 57 -4.79 -7.75 -1.44
N VAL A 58 -5.97 -7.31 -1.88
CA VAL A 58 -6.11 -6.52 -3.11
C VAL A 58 -6.06 -5.04 -2.71
N LEU A 59 -5.24 -4.26 -3.41
CA LEU A 59 -5.02 -2.86 -3.08
C LEU A 59 -5.90 -1.98 -3.94
N LEU A 60 -6.62 -1.06 -3.31
CA LEU A 60 -7.50 -0.11 -3.99
C LEU A 60 -6.94 1.29 -3.92
N GLY A 61 -7.14 2.05 -5.00
CA GLY A 61 -6.88 3.47 -5.00
C GLY A 61 -7.91 4.21 -4.16
N SER A 62 -7.46 5.20 -3.41
CA SER A 62 -8.28 6.06 -2.55
C SER A 62 -8.09 7.54 -2.87
N GLY A 63 -7.94 7.87 -4.15
CA GLY A 63 -7.68 9.26 -4.57
C GLY A 63 -6.30 9.74 -4.11
N THR A 64 -6.26 10.78 -3.31
CA THR A 64 -5.02 11.32 -2.74
C THR A 64 -4.66 10.71 -1.39
N ASP A 65 -5.56 9.91 -0.82
CA ASP A 65 -5.33 9.25 0.45
C ASP A 65 -4.55 7.95 0.26
N ALA A 66 -4.05 7.38 1.36
CA ALA A 66 -3.36 6.10 1.33
C ALA A 66 -4.24 5.02 0.68
N ILE A 67 -3.60 4.09 -0.04
CA ILE A 67 -4.32 2.97 -0.62
C ILE A 67 -5.09 2.19 0.44
N THR A 68 -6.23 1.64 0.05
CA THR A 68 -7.09 0.86 0.94
C THR A 68 -7.02 -0.62 0.54
N PRO A 69 -6.79 -1.53 1.49
CA PRO A 69 -6.76 -2.95 1.16
C PRO A 69 -8.14 -3.59 1.23
N VAL A 70 -8.42 -4.49 0.30
CA VAL A 70 -9.57 -5.40 0.40
C VAL A 70 -9.08 -6.71 0.99
N THR A 71 -9.62 -7.08 2.14
CA THR A 71 -9.27 -8.31 2.83
C THR A 71 -9.63 -9.51 1.94
N PRO A 72 -8.74 -10.50 1.81
CA PRO A 72 -9.06 -11.72 1.06
C PRO A 72 -10.29 -12.40 1.64
N GLY A 73 -11.16 -12.85 0.77
CA GLY A 73 -12.29 -13.66 1.16
C GLY A 73 -11.94 -15.15 1.24
N ALA A 74 -12.93 -15.97 1.56
CA ALA A 74 -12.77 -17.41 1.52
C ALA A 74 -12.44 -17.89 0.11
N SER A 75 -11.84 -19.06 0.01
CA SER A 75 -11.53 -19.69 -1.29
C SER A 75 -12.80 -19.81 -2.14
N GLY A 76 -12.68 -19.46 -3.40
CA GLY A 76 -13.80 -19.52 -4.34
C GLY A 76 -14.61 -18.25 -4.46
N LEU A 77 -14.38 -17.24 -3.60
CA LEU A 77 -15.02 -15.95 -3.76
C LEU A 77 -14.36 -15.16 -4.90
N VAL A 78 -15.14 -14.28 -5.53
CA VAL A 78 -14.67 -13.42 -6.61
C VAL A 78 -14.77 -11.96 -6.21
N LEU A 79 -13.80 -11.17 -6.66
CA LEU A 79 -13.83 -9.72 -6.45
C LEU A 79 -14.93 -9.12 -7.33
N THR A 80 -15.90 -8.51 -6.70
CA THR A 80 -17.10 -8.02 -7.37
C THR A 80 -17.22 -6.52 -7.23
N SER A 81 -17.50 -5.83 -8.33
CA SER A 81 -17.75 -4.39 -8.33
C SER A 81 -19.10 -4.10 -7.67
N ASN A 82 -19.10 -3.14 -6.76
CA ASN A 82 -20.31 -2.64 -6.11
C ASN A 82 -20.76 -1.29 -6.70
N GLY A 83 -20.27 -0.98 -7.91
CA GLY A 83 -20.60 0.28 -8.58
C GLY A 83 -19.51 1.33 -8.44
N THR A 84 -19.78 2.52 -8.96
CA THR A 84 -18.79 3.60 -9.02
C THR A 84 -18.63 4.36 -7.70
N SER A 85 -19.50 4.10 -6.75
CA SER A 85 -19.53 4.85 -5.47
C SER A 85 -19.22 3.97 -4.26
N ALA A 86 -18.79 2.74 -4.48
CA ALA A 86 -18.48 1.80 -3.41
C ALA A 86 -17.30 0.90 -3.80
N ASP A 87 -16.52 0.52 -2.81
CA ASP A 87 -15.38 -0.35 -3.03
C ASP A 87 -15.82 -1.76 -3.45
N PRO A 88 -15.06 -2.42 -4.32
CA PRO A 88 -15.33 -3.82 -4.65
C PRO A 88 -15.09 -4.70 -3.43
N THR A 89 -15.82 -5.81 -3.36
CA THR A 89 -15.67 -6.78 -2.27
C THR A 89 -15.65 -8.20 -2.82
N PHE A 90 -15.07 -9.13 -2.06
CA PHE A 90 -15.11 -10.53 -2.42
C PHE A 90 -16.49 -11.11 -2.09
N GLN A 91 -17.14 -11.71 -3.09
CA GLN A 91 -18.50 -12.24 -2.98
C GLN A 91 -18.56 -13.59 -3.65
N ALA A 92 -19.60 -14.38 -3.31
CA ALA A 92 -19.86 -15.62 -4.01
C ALA A 92 -20.09 -15.34 -5.49
N ALA A 93 -19.54 -16.18 -6.35
CA ALA A 93 -19.81 -16.07 -7.78
C ALA A 93 -21.31 -16.21 -8.03
N ALA A 94 -21.82 -15.38 -8.96
CA ALA A 94 -23.21 -15.49 -9.36
C ALA A 94 -23.43 -16.86 -9.99
N THR A 95 -24.43 -17.60 -9.49
CA THR A 95 -24.81 -18.86 -10.09
C THR A 95 -25.76 -18.60 -11.26
N ALA A 96 -25.80 -19.57 -12.19
CA ALA A 96 -26.79 -19.48 -13.26
C ALA A 96 -28.20 -19.35 -12.65
N SER A 97 -28.96 -18.36 -13.14
CA SER A 97 -30.29 -18.16 -12.62
C SER A 97 -31.19 -19.35 -12.97
N ALA A 98 -32.25 -19.53 -12.18
CA ALA A 98 -33.24 -20.55 -12.50
C ALA A 98 -33.86 -20.34 -13.89
N GLY A 99 -34.02 -19.09 -14.31
CA GLY A 99 -34.49 -18.77 -15.65
C GLY A 99 -33.53 -19.26 -16.73
N PHE A 100 -32.26 -19.14 -16.54
CA PHE A 100 -31.27 -19.66 -17.48
C PHE A 100 -31.34 -21.18 -17.53
N THR A 101 -31.41 -21.83 -16.39
CA THR A 101 -31.50 -23.28 -16.33
C THR A 101 -32.78 -23.78 -17.03
N MET A 102 -33.88 -23.10 -16.84
CA MET A 102 -35.13 -23.48 -17.46
C MET A 102 -35.15 -23.25 -18.98
N ALA A 103 -34.40 -22.29 -19.46
CA ALA A 103 -34.31 -22.04 -20.89
C ALA A 103 -33.64 -23.17 -21.66
N ILE A 104 -32.89 -23.98 -20.98
CA ILE A 104 -32.18 -25.13 -21.56
C ILE A 104 -33.04 -26.38 -21.60
N SER A 105 -34.00 -26.45 -20.73
CA SER A 105 -34.84 -27.65 -20.58
C SER A 105 -35.97 -27.76 -21.60
#